data_599d3e2af939a18c19d69f5a29dc645e
#
_entry.id   599d3e2af939a18c19d69f5a29dc645e
#
_cell.length_a   1.000
_cell.length_b   1.000
_cell.length_c   1.000
_cell.angle_alpha   90.00
_cell.angle_beta   90.00
_cell.angle_gamma   90.00
#
_symmetry.space_group_name_H-M   'P 1'
#
loop_
_entity.id
_entity.type
_entity.pdbx_description
1 polymer ?
#
loop_
_entity_poly.entity_id
_entity_poly.type
_entity_poly.pdbx_seq_one_letter_code
_entity_poly.pdbx_strand_id
1 'polypeptide(L)'
;MAVAIKGNTVNANPTPGKNFYQFTHNQNTGAGGLLIIQLTMSNARSYTGCNYGGVSMTQLYTINRGGLSQRMAFYYLVDPPTGNNTLRINFNNSVWNPISIHSRSFTGSDGIGNDGKVGGQSTPNTQSLTVSQDSLIMATACSINAISTIQIPQGSNRTFATHNTNRQVGTGAISSNSGHNAGSISVRTTSTFGSVTNDRVEILGTSSADTTGGDFFMIM
;
A
#
# COMPACT_ATOMS: atom_id res chain seq x y z
N MET A 1 -8.67 -8.68 16.59
CA MET A 1 -9.50 -7.45 16.32
C MET A 1 -9.43 -7.20 14.82
N ALA A 2 -10.54 -6.92 14.17
CA ALA A 2 -10.55 -6.71 12.72
C ALA A 2 -9.79 -5.42 12.35
N VAL A 3 -9.01 -5.49 11.27
CA VAL A 3 -8.31 -4.32 10.72
C VAL A 3 -9.33 -3.31 10.19
N ALA A 4 -9.16 -2.05 10.50
CA ALA A 4 -9.99 -0.98 9.96
C ALA A 4 -9.17 0.18 9.40
N ILE A 5 -9.64 0.73 8.27
CA ILE A 5 -9.03 1.92 7.66
C ILE A 5 -9.42 3.15 8.47
N LYS A 6 -8.45 3.99 8.85
CA LYS A 6 -8.67 5.20 9.65
C LYS A 6 -8.27 6.50 8.95
N GLY A 7 -7.25 6.49 8.14
CA GLY A 7 -6.79 7.68 7.43
C GLY A 7 -6.49 7.38 5.98
N ASN A 8 -6.67 8.38 5.15
CA ASN A 8 -6.34 8.32 3.74
C ASN A 8 -5.87 9.68 3.24
N THR A 9 -4.73 9.69 2.61
CA THR A 9 -4.27 10.84 1.85
C THR A 9 -3.77 10.37 0.49
N VAL A 10 -4.26 11.02 -0.54
CA VAL A 10 -3.76 10.85 -1.90
C VAL A 10 -3.15 12.16 -2.32
N ASN A 11 -1.92 12.11 -2.75
CA ASN A 11 -1.22 13.29 -3.19
C ASN A 11 -0.51 13.04 -4.51
N ALA A 12 -0.37 14.10 -5.29
CA ALA A 12 0.25 14.04 -6.58
C ALA A 12 0.86 15.38 -6.95
N ASN A 13 1.86 15.36 -7.80
CA ASN A 13 2.59 16.53 -8.28
C ASN A 13 3.39 17.25 -7.18
N PRO A 14 4.54 16.68 -6.78
CA PRO A 14 5.50 17.39 -5.95
C PRO A 14 5.97 18.67 -6.65
N THR A 15 6.45 19.63 -5.88
CA THR A 15 7.15 20.80 -6.42
C THR A 15 8.35 20.32 -7.23
N PRO A 16 8.43 20.59 -8.55
CA PRO A 16 9.52 20.14 -9.39
C PRO A 16 10.89 20.61 -8.88
N GLY A 17 11.92 19.82 -9.15
CA GLY A 17 13.30 20.19 -8.85
C GLY A 17 13.74 19.96 -7.41
N LYS A 18 12.98 19.29 -6.58
CA LYS A 18 13.38 18.89 -5.22
C LYS A 18 13.85 17.46 -5.17
N ASN A 19 14.78 17.17 -4.26
CA ASN A 19 15.23 15.83 -3.93
C ASN A 19 14.43 15.18 -2.79
N PHE A 20 13.35 15.82 -2.38
CA PHE A 20 12.36 15.26 -1.46
C PHE A 20 10.98 15.80 -1.80
N TYR A 21 9.98 15.08 -1.32
CA TYR A 21 8.60 15.50 -1.30
C TYR A 21 8.03 15.33 0.10
N GLN A 22 7.21 16.28 0.54
CA GLN A 22 6.58 16.21 1.86
C GLN A 22 5.16 16.79 1.86
N PHE A 23 4.31 16.22 2.68
CA PHE A 23 2.96 16.70 2.94
C PHE A 23 2.49 16.22 4.32
N THR A 24 1.40 16.81 4.80
CA THR A 24 0.79 16.38 6.06
C THR A 24 -0.12 15.19 5.84
N HIS A 25 0.03 14.16 6.65
CA HIS A 25 -0.91 13.05 6.76
C HIS A 25 -1.41 12.95 8.19
N ASN A 26 -2.70 12.72 8.35
CA ASN A 26 -3.30 12.52 9.67
C ASN A 26 -3.34 11.03 10.01
N GLN A 27 -2.59 10.66 11.02
CA GLN A 27 -2.60 9.32 11.59
C GLN A 27 -3.51 9.30 12.81
N ASN A 28 -4.71 8.80 12.63
CA ASN A 28 -5.75 8.78 13.66
C ASN A 28 -6.00 7.36 14.19
N THR A 29 -4.93 6.63 14.40
CA THR A 29 -4.96 5.30 15.01
C THR A 29 -4.40 5.39 16.42
N GLY A 30 -4.91 4.60 17.35
CA GLY A 30 -4.27 4.39 18.63
C GLY A 30 -3.11 3.39 18.54
N ALA A 31 -2.74 2.78 19.65
CA ALA A 31 -1.81 1.65 19.68
C ALA A 31 -2.29 0.52 18.75
N GLY A 32 -1.36 -0.22 18.17
CA GLY A 32 -1.65 -1.24 17.13
C GLY A 32 -2.01 -0.62 15.77
N GLY A 33 -1.48 0.56 15.47
CA GLY A 33 -1.66 1.23 14.19
C GLY A 33 -0.62 0.82 13.15
N LEU A 34 -1.02 0.92 11.89
CA LEU A 34 -0.13 0.71 10.75
C LEU A 34 -0.31 1.87 9.75
N LEU A 35 0.78 2.46 9.32
CA LEU A 35 0.82 3.42 8.22
C LEU A 35 1.47 2.77 7.01
N ILE A 36 0.81 2.84 5.87
CA ILE A 36 1.31 2.33 4.60
C ILE A 36 1.41 3.48 3.60
N ILE A 37 2.51 3.50 2.86
CA ILE A 37 2.76 4.44 1.77
C ILE A 37 3.08 3.65 0.51
N GLN A 38 2.26 3.84 -0.52
CA GLN A 38 2.52 3.33 -1.87
C GLN A 38 2.87 4.49 -2.79
N LEU A 39 3.95 4.34 -3.50
CA LEU A 39 4.52 5.36 -4.37
C LEU A 39 4.64 4.85 -5.79
N THR A 40 4.21 5.66 -6.76
CA THR A 40 4.46 5.40 -8.16
C THR A 40 5.07 6.63 -8.82
N MET A 41 6.06 6.43 -9.68
CA MET A 41 6.81 7.50 -10.31
C MET A 41 7.24 7.11 -11.73
N SER A 42 7.14 8.06 -12.66
CA SER A 42 7.70 7.93 -14.01
C SER A 42 9.05 8.61 -14.07
N ASN A 43 10.10 7.95 -13.61
CA ASN A 43 11.45 8.52 -13.67
C ASN A 43 12.54 7.46 -13.44
N ALA A 44 13.76 7.80 -13.88
CA ALA A 44 14.97 7.04 -13.58
C ALA A 44 15.51 7.29 -12.14
N ARG A 45 14.84 8.12 -11.33
CA ARG A 45 15.27 8.45 -9.96
C ARG A 45 14.89 7.32 -9.00
N SER A 46 15.69 7.15 -7.96
CA SER A 46 15.45 6.14 -6.92
C SER A 46 14.92 6.79 -5.65
N TYR A 47 13.99 6.10 -5.01
CA TYR A 47 13.62 6.41 -3.63
C TYR A 47 14.78 6.06 -2.71
N THR A 48 15.13 6.95 -1.79
CA THR A 48 16.21 6.74 -0.81
C THR A 48 15.73 6.62 0.62
N GLY A 49 14.45 6.87 0.85
CA GLY A 49 13.83 6.69 2.16
C GLY A 49 12.50 7.40 2.27
N CYS A 50 11.75 7.00 3.28
CA CYS A 50 10.50 7.61 3.67
C CYS A 50 10.48 7.75 5.19
N ASN A 51 9.96 8.86 5.71
CA ASN A 51 9.73 9.03 7.15
C ASN A 51 8.39 9.71 7.42
N TYR A 52 7.87 9.45 8.62
CA TYR A 52 6.62 10.03 9.10
C TYR A 52 6.83 10.54 10.53
N GLY A 53 6.54 11.83 10.77
CA GLY A 53 6.79 12.46 12.07
C GLY A 53 8.24 12.35 12.55
N GLY A 54 9.20 12.30 11.64
CA GLY A 54 10.62 12.10 11.94
C GLY A 54 11.04 10.63 12.13
N VAL A 55 10.10 9.69 12.20
CA VAL A 55 10.40 8.25 12.32
C VAL A 55 10.61 7.64 10.93
N SER A 56 11.70 6.90 10.74
CA SER A 56 11.98 6.22 9.48
C SER A 56 11.01 5.06 9.24
N MET A 57 10.49 4.98 8.03
CA MET A 57 9.62 3.89 7.60
C MET A 57 10.43 2.73 7.02
N THR A 58 9.96 1.52 7.21
CA THR A 58 10.54 0.33 6.61
C THR A 58 10.12 0.22 5.15
N GLN A 59 11.10 0.04 4.26
CA GLN A 59 10.85 -0.24 2.85
C GLN A 59 10.58 -1.75 2.68
N LEU A 60 9.39 -2.11 2.22
CA LEU A 60 9.08 -3.50 1.91
C LEU A 60 9.73 -3.89 0.58
N TYR A 61 9.51 -3.09 -0.47
CA TYR A 61 10.15 -3.31 -1.77
C TYR A 61 10.14 -2.07 -2.66
N THR A 62 10.92 -2.16 -3.74
CA THR A 62 10.82 -1.31 -4.93
C THR A 62 10.68 -2.18 -6.16
N ILE A 63 9.93 -1.68 -7.15
CA ILE A 63 9.85 -2.27 -8.48
C ILE A 63 10.37 -1.24 -9.47
N ASN A 64 11.38 -1.64 -10.25
CA ASN A 64 11.94 -0.82 -11.33
C ASN A 64 11.67 -1.49 -12.66
N ARG A 65 11.01 -0.79 -13.54
CA ARG A 65 10.81 -1.23 -14.91
C ARG A 65 11.67 -0.41 -15.85
N GLY A 66 12.87 -0.91 -16.15
CA GLY A 66 13.93 -0.18 -16.84
C GLY A 66 13.52 0.44 -18.20
N GLY A 67 12.87 -0.32 -19.07
CA GLY A 67 12.50 0.13 -20.42
C GLY A 67 11.41 1.21 -20.46
N LEU A 68 10.68 1.43 -19.38
CA LEU A 68 9.57 2.39 -19.32
C LEU A 68 9.73 3.44 -18.23
N SER A 69 10.88 3.48 -17.57
CA SER A 69 11.15 4.43 -16.46
C SER A 69 10.10 4.44 -15.37
N GLN A 70 9.36 3.33 -15.17
CA GLN A 70 8.39 3.21 -14.09
C GLN A 70 9.04 2.71 -12.81
N ARG A 71 8.70 3.33 -11.71
CA ARG A 71 9.12 2.90 -10.37
C ARG A 71 7.95 2.91 -9.42
N MET A 72 7.87 1.85 -8.64
CA MET A 72 6.96 1.75 -7.51
C MET A 72 7.77 1.47 -6.25
N ALA A 73 7.33 1.98 -5.13
CA ALA A 73 7.89 1.66 -3.83
C ALA A 73 6.77 1.52 -2.79
N PHE A 74 7.00 0.67 -1.83
CA PHE A 74 6.10 0.42 -0.72
C PHE A 74 6.87 0.59 0.59
N TYR A 75 6.34 1.45 1.45
CA TYR A 75 6.87 1.68 2.80
C TYR A 75 5.77 1.47 3.83
N TYR A 76 6.16 1.02 5.00
CA TYR A 76 5.26 0.89 6.13
C TYR A 76 5.91 1.29 7.45
N LEU A 77 5.09 1.61 8.43
CA LEU A 77 5.48 1.93 9.79
C LEU A 77 4.45 1.35 10.75
N VAL A 78 4.90 0.47 11.63
CA VAL A 78 4.10 -0.06 12.73
C VAL A 78 4.14 0.97 13.87
N ASP A 79 3.02 1.13 14.55
CA ASP A 79 2.82 2.11 15.63
C ASP A 79 3.31 3.53 15.28
N PRO A 80 2.81 4.09 14.16
CA PRO A 80 3.22 5.43 13.73
C PRO A 80 2.78 6.51 14.73
N PRO A 81 3.52 7.62 14.84
CA PRO A 81 3.11 8.77 15.64
C PRO A 81 1.69 9.23 15.26
N THR A 82 0.85 9.45 16.26
CA THR A 82 -0.55 9.86 16.07
C THR A 82 -0.67 11.33 15.70
N GLY A 83 -1.80 11.71 15.11
CA GLY A 83 -2.13 13.07 14.74
C GLY A 83 -1.58 13.51 13.37
N ASN A 84 -1.56 14.81 13.18
CA ASN A 84 -1.06 15.42 11.94
C ASN A 84 0.47 15.48 11.97
N ASN A 85 1.11 14.67 11.16
CA ASN A 85 2.56 14.66 11.04
C ASN A 85 2.99 14.82 9.58
N THR A 86 4.23 15.27 9.39
CA THR A 86 4.82 15.36 8.08
C THR A 86 5.25 13.99 7.59
N LEU A 87 4.72 13.59 6.44
CA LEU A 87 5.24 12.49 5.64
C LEU A 87 6.26 13.05 4.66
N ARG A 88 7.47 12.52 4.65
CA ARG A 88 8.56 12.94 3.77
C ARG A 88 9.13 11.75 3.02
N ILE A 89 9.25 11.91 1.71
CA ILE A 89 9.82 10.95 0.77
C ILE A 89 11.09 11.55 0.18
N ASN A 90 12.19 10.84 0.25
CA ASN A 90 13.48 11.30 -0.23
C ASN A 90 13.88 10.56 -1.52
N PHE A 91 14.64 11.26 -2.37
CA PHE A 91 15.13 10.76 -3.65
C PHE A 91 16.64 10.99 -3.77
N ASN A 92 17.30 10.16 -4.57
CA ASN A 92 18.73 10.29 -4.83
C ASN A 92 19.11 11.58 -5.58
N ASN A 93 18.18 12.16 -6.30
CA ASN A 93 18.35 13.40 -7.06
C ASN A 93 17.01 14.14 -7.18
N SER A 94 17.07 15.38 -7.69
CA SER A 94 15.87 16.18 -7.94
C SER A 94 14.90 15.47 -8.90
N VAL A 95 13.62 15.47 -8.51
CA VAL A 95 12.53 14.87 -9.26
C VAL A 95 11.74 15.99 -9.96
N TRP A 96 11.55 15.85 -11.26
CA TRP A 96 10.81 16.78 -12.10
C TRP A 96 9.49 16.18 -12.61
N ASN A 97 9.35 14.87 -12.48
CA ASN A 97 8.20 14.14 -12.97
C ASN A 97 7.16 13.95 -11.87
N PRO A 98 5.90 13.82 -12.25
CA PRO A 98 4.83 13.55 -11.30
C PRO A 98 5.03 12.26 -10.52
N ILE A 99 4.58 12.29 -9.27
CA ILE A 99 4.55 11.15 -8.36
C ILE A 99 3.11 10.99 -7.87
N SER A 100 2.62 9.77 -7.89
CA SER A 100 1.39 9.42 -7.17
C SER A 100 1.76 8.81 -5.82
N ILE A 101 1.14 9.32 -4.77
CA ILE A 101 1.36 8.89 -3.40
C ILE A 101 0.04 8.50 -2.79
N HIS A 102 -0.05 7.27 -2.31
CA HIS A 102 -1.19 6.79 -1.56
C HIS A 102 -0.74 6.46 -0.15
N SER A 103 -1.20 7.22 0.83
CA SER A 103 -0.97 6.93 2.25
C SER A 103 -2.24 6.46 2.93
N ARG A 104 -2.15 5.39 3.69
CA ARG A 104 -3.25 4.76 4.41
C ARG A 104 -2.86 4.42 5.83
N SER A 105 -3.76 4.73 6.75
CA SER A 105 -3.65 4.38 8.16
C SER A 105 -4.66 3.29 8.51
N PHE A 106 -4.22 2.33 9.28
CA PHE A 106 -5.01 1.20 9.75
C PHE A 106 -4.94 1.10 11.27
N THR A 107 -6.02 0.64 11.89
CA THR A 107 -6.05 0.25 13.30
C THR A 107 -6.34 -1.24 13.41
N GLY A 108 -6.00 -1.86 14.54
CA GLY A 108 -6.18 -3.29 14.74
C GLY A 108 -5.30 -4.13 13.82
N SER A 109 -4.09 -3.66 13.51
CA SER A 109 -3.15 -4.35 12.63
C SER A 109 -1.91 -4.78 13.37
N ASP A 110 -1.50 -6.03 13.18
CA ASP A 110 -0.21 -6.58 13.63
C ASP A 110 0.93 -6.33 12.64
N GLY A 111 0.67 -5.58 11.56
CA GLY A 111 1.67 -5.23 10.56
C GLY A 111 1.39 -5.81 9.18
N ILE A 112 2.45 -6.13 8.46
CA ILE A 112 2.43 -6.65 7.09
C ILE A 112 2.61 -8.17 7.12
N GLY A 113 1.75 -8.87 6.40
CA GLY A 113 1.85 -10.30 6.16
C GLY A 113 2.53 -10.61 4.81
N ASN A 114 1.90 -11.48 4.03
CA ASN A 114 2.41 -11.86 2.72
C ASN A 114 2.34 -10.69 1.72
N ASP A 115 3.27 -10.65 0.81
CA ASP A 115 3.30 -9.66 -0.27
C ASP A 115 3.56 -10.33 -1.63
N GLY A 116 3.31 -9.57 -2.68
CA GLY A 116 3.64 -9.96 -4.04
C GLY A 116 3.76 -8.75 -4.94
N LYS A 117 4.73 -8.79 -5.85
CA LYS A 117 4.99 -7.74 -6.82
C LYS A 117 5.28 -8.33 -8.20
N VAL A 118 4.79 -7.67 -9.22
CA VAL A 118 5.03 -8.07 -10.60
C VAL A 118 5.23 -6.84 -11.46
N GLY A 119 6.32 -6.81 -12.21
CA GLY A 119 6.65 -5.73 -13.15
C GLY A 119 6.36 -6.13 -14.60
N GLY A 120 5.76 -5.20 -15.34
CA GLY A 120 5.72 -5.30 -16.78
C GLY A 120 4.84 -6.40 -17.37
N GLN A 121 3.77 -6.79 -16.74
CA GLN A 121 2.88 -7.81 -17.24
C GLN A 121 1.89 -7.29 -18.29
N SER A 122 1.56 -8.13 -19.25
CA SER A 122 0.42 -7.88 -20.13
C SER A 122 -0.89 -7.90 -19.35
N THR A 123 -1.91 -7.21 -19.84
CA THR A 123 -3.23 -7.16 -19.21
C THR A 123 -4.28 -7.91 -20.02
N PRO A 124 -5.27 -8.54 -19.38
CA PRO A 124 -5.47 -8.63 -17.93
C PRO A 124 -4.43 -9.51 -17.25
N ASN A 125 -4.05 -9.16 -16.02
CA ASN A 125 -3.12 -9.93 -15.20
C ASN A 125 -3.78 -10.32 -13.88
N THR A 126 -3.70 -11.58 -13.51
CA THR A 126 -4.22 -12.11 -12.24
C THR A 126 -3.06 -12.70 -11.45
N GLN A 127 -2.94 -12.27 -10.22
CA GLN A 127 -1.90 -12.70 -9.29
C GLN A 127 -2.52 -13.19 -8.00
N SER A 128 -2.02 -14.27 -7.45
CA SER A 128 -2.48 -14.80 -6.17
C SER A 128 -1.69 -14.23 -5.01
N LEU A 129 -2.35 -14.11 -3.87
CA LEU A 129 -1.76 -13.82 -2.57
C LEU A 129 -2.40 -14.75 -1.53
N THR A 130 -1.58 -15.46 -0.78
CA THR A 130 -2.05 -16.20 0.38
C THR A 130 -2.27 -15.23 1.53
N VAL A 131 -3.41 -15.31 2.19
CA VAL A 131 -3.79 -14.40 3.28
C VAL A 131 -4.23 -15.17 4.50
N SER A 132 -4.07 -14.55 5.64
CA SER A 132 -4.54 -15.03 6.94
C SER A 132 -6.01 -14.65 7.17
N GLN A 133 -6.63 -15.31 8.15
CA GLN A 133 -7.98 -14.95 8.58
C GLN A 133 -8.02 -13.50 9.06
N ASP A 134 -9.09 -12.78 8.72
CA ASP A 134 -9.37 -11.39 9.12
C ASP A 134 -8.37 -10.34 8.65
N SER A 135 -7.48 -10.68 7.70
CA SER A 135 -6.57 -9.72 7.09
C SER A 135 -7.24 -8.90 5.99
N LEU A 136 -6.67 -7.75 5.67
CA LEU A 136 -7.03 -6.94 4.51
C LEU A 136 -5.96 -7.07 3.42
N ILE A 137 -6.34 -6.78 2.18
CA ILE A 137 -5.41 -6.70 1.05
C ILE A 137 -5.38 -5.25 0.55
N MET A 138 -4.19 -4.73 0.38
CA MET A 138 -3.95 -3.48 -0.32
C MET A 138 -3.16 -3.75 -1.59
N ALA A 139 -3.65 -3.28 -2.73
CA ALA A 139 -3.00 -3.46 -4.02
C ALA A 139 -2.85 -2.13 -4.75
N THR A 140 -1.76 -1.98 -5.49
CA THR A 140 -1.52 -0.82 -6.35
C THR A 140 -1.11 -1.29 -7.73
N ALA A 141 -1.54 -0.56 -8.74
CA ALA A 141 -1.12 -0.77 -10.12
C ALA A 141 -0.65 0.54 -10.73
N CYS A 142 0.32 0.45 -11.61
CA CYS A 142 0.85 1.55 -12.39
C CYS A 142 0.97 1.17 -13.86
N SER A 143 0.47 2.03 -14.73
CA SER A 143 0.59 1.88 -16.19
C SER A 143 0.98 3.20 -16.84
N ILE A 144 1.50 3.13 -18.08
CA ILE A 144 1.77 4.32 -18.89
C ILE A 144 0.55 4.62 -19.76
N ASN A 145 0.07 5.86 -19.71
CA ASN A 145 -1.01 6.38 -20.57
C ASN A 145 -2.34 5.61 -20.47
N ALA A 146 -2.58 4.88 -19.39
CA ALA A 146 -3.78 4.08 -19.26
C ALA A 146 -4.31 4.04 -17.84
N ILE A 147 -5.61 3.98 -17.71
CA ILE A 147 -6.28 3.72 -16.44
C ILE A 147 -6.23 2.23 -16.18
N SER A 148 -5.73 1.87 -15.01
CA SER A 148 -5.75 0.50 -14.51
C SER A 148 -6.91 0.32 -13.55
N THR A 149 -7.54 -0.84 -13.61
CA THR A 149 -8.55 -1.26 -12.63
C THR A 149 -8.02 -2.45 -11.86
N ILE A 150 -8.17 -2.42 -10.55
CA ILE A 150 -7.79 -3.50 -9.65
C ILE A 150 -9.07 -4.12 -9.10
N GLN A 151 -9.20 -5.42 -9.23
CA GLN A 151 -10.31 -6.21 -8.68
C GLN A 151 -9.75 -7.16 -7.63
N ILE A 152 -10.26 -7.08 -6.43
CA ILE A 152 -9.99 -8.00 -5.33
C ILE A 152 -11.29 -8.78 -5.08
N PRO A 153 -11.35 -10.09 -5.39
CA PRO A 153 -12.50 -10.92 -5.08
C PRO A 153 -12.70 -10.97 -3.56
N GLN A 154 -13.92 -11.17 -3.11
CA GLN A 154 -14.30 -11.18 -1.69
C GLN A 154 -14.22 -9.80 -1.03
N GLY A 155 -15.19 -9.00 -1.30
CA GLY A 155 -15.39 -7.69 -0.68
C GLY A 155 -15.67 -6.58 -1.67
N SER A 156 -16.15 -5.47 -1.19
CA SER A 156 -16.35 -4.28 -2.02
C SER A 156 -14.98 -3.67 -2.33
N ASN A 157 -14.59 -3.72 -3.59
CA ASN A 157 -13.40 -3.03 -4.08
C ASN A 157 -13.53 -1.53 -3.80
N ARG A 158 -12.68 -1.00 -2.95
CA ARG A 158 -12.55 0.44 -2.79
C ARG A 158 -11.37 0.90 -3.63
N THR A 159 -11.64 1.25 -4.88
CA THR A 159 -10.69 2.03 -5.66
C THR A 159 -10.53 3.39 -4.99
N PHE A 160 -9.35 3.74 -4.55
CA PHE A 160 -9.15 4.95 -3.78
C PHE A 160 -8.29 6.01 -4.45
N ALA A 161 -7.86 5.87 -5.63
CA ALA A 161 -7.47 6.95 -6.51
C ALA A 161 -6.97 6.46 -7.85
N THR A 162 -7.39 7.10 -8.87
CA THR A 162 -6.69 7.16 -10.15
C THR A 162 -6.04 8.52 -10.22
N HIS A 163 -4.71 8.57 -10.25
CA HIS A 163 -4.01 9.81 -10.51
C HIS A 163 -3.43 9.77 -11.91
N ASN A 164 -3.95 10.64 -12.77
CA ASN A 164 -3.51 10.78 -14.15
C ASN A 164 -2.56 11.97 -14.25
N THR A 165 -1.30 11.70 -14.49
CA THR A 165 -0.36 12.68 -14.97
C THR A 165 0.05 12.26 -16.37
N ASN A 166 0.27 13.17 -17.27
CA ASN A 166 0.46 13.00 -18.73
C ASN A 166 1.23 11.75 -19.25
N ARG A 167 1.73 10.89 -18.39
CA ARG A 167 2.47 9.66 -18.76
C ARG A 167 2.33 8.50 -17.79
N GLN A 168 1.67 8.68 -16.65
CA GLN A 168 1.59 7.62 -15.64
C GLN A 168 0.28 7.68 -14.86
N VAL A 169 -0.36 6.53 -14.74
CA VAL A 169 -1.58 6.38 -13.96
C VAL A 169 -1.31 5.38 -12.85
N GLY A 170 -1.39 5.84 -11.62
CA GLY A 170 -1.38 4.99 -10.44
C GLY A 170 -2.81 4.74 -9.97
N THR A 171 -3.16 3.50 -9.74
CA THR A 171 -4.47 3.08 -9.21
C THR A 171 -4.23 2.22 -7.98
N GLY A 172 -4.92 2.50 -6.91
CA GLY A 172 -4.89 1.69 -5.70
C GLY A 172 -6.25 1.11 -5.36
N ALA A 173 -6.29 -0.06 -4.77
CA ALA A 173 -7.48 -0.69 -4.24
C ALA A 173 -7.20 -1.33 -2.89
N ILE A 174 -8.23 -1.42 -2.07
CA ILE A 174 -8.20 -2.13 -0.79
C ILE A 174 -9.43 -3.01 -0.68
N SER A 175 -9.29 -4.16 -0.07
CA SER A 175 -10.42 -5.05 0.22
C SER A 175 -11.39 -4.42 1.21
N SER A 176 -12.57 -5.01 1.34
CA SER A 176 -13.58 -4.56 2.29
C SER A 176 -13.10 -4.69 3.75
N ASN A 177 -13.72 -3.93 4.65
CA ASN A 177 -13.40 -3.93 6.08
C ASN A 177 -13.77 -5.24 6.81
N SER A 178 -14.38 -6.20 6.12
CA SER A 178 -14.82 -7.47 6.75
C SER A 178 -13.71 -8.49 6.93
N GLY A 179 -12.49 -8.19 6.44
CA GLY A 179 -11.42 -9.17 6.42
C GLY A 179 -11.63 -10.28 5.39
N HIS A 180 -10.64 -11.09 5.18
CA HIS A 180 -10.71 -12.26 4.32
C HIS A 180 -10.65 -13.55 5.15
N ASN A 181 -11.26 -14.62 4.63
CA ASN A 181 -10.96 -15.95 5.12
C ASN A 181 -9.52 -16.33 4.75
N ALA A 182 -8.88 -17.13 5.59
CA ALA A 182 -7.55 -17.65 5.30
C ALA A 182 -7.55 -18.43 3.98
N GLY A 183 -6.51 -18.27 3.18
CA GLY A 183 -6.37 -18.95 1.90
C GLY A 183 -5.78 -18.10 0.79
N SER A 184 -5.86 -18.61 -0.44
CA SER A 184 -5.35 -17.93 -1.62
C SER A 184 -6.41 -17.01 -2.23
N ILE A 185 -6.06 -15.75 -2.41
CA ILE A 185 -6.91 -14.73 -3.01
C ILE A 185 -6.30 -14.24 -4.31
N SER A 186 -7.12 -14.09 -5.35
CA SER A 186 -6.69 -13.57 -6.65
C SER A 186 -6.92 -12.08 -6.73
N VAL A 187 -5.87 -11.34 -7.05
CA VAL A 187 -5.93 -9.90 -7.37
C VAL A 187 -5.78 -9.74 -8.87
N ARG A 188 -6.82 -9.23 -9.52
CA ARG A 188 -6.83 -9.00 -10.98
C ARG A 188 -6.61 -7.54 -11.29
N THR A 189 -5.68 -7.28 -12.20
CA THR A 189 -5.41 -5.95 -12.73
C THR A 189 -5.70 -5.92 -14.21
N THR A 190 -6.47 -4.91 -14.65
CA THR A 190 -6.75 -4.64 -16.06
C THR A 190 -6.31 -3.24 -16.42
N SER A 191 -5.87 -3.05 -17.65
CA SER A 191 -5.51 -1.73 -18.21
C SER A 191 -5.91 -1.67 -19.67
N THR A 192 -6.25 -0.49 -20.16
CA THR A 192 -6.60 -0.28 -21.56
C THR A 192 -5.41 -0.36 -22.51
N PHE A 193 -4.19 -0.30 -21.99
CA PHE A 193 -2.95 -0.41 -22.77
C PHE A 193 -1.93 -1.35 -22.12
N GLY A 194 -1.64 -2.37 -22.82
CA GLY A 194 -0.55 -3.34 -22.91
C GLY A 194 0.13 -3.80 -21.64
N SER A 195 0.54 -2.97 -20.69
CA SER A 195 1.44 -3.44 -19.66
C SER A 195 1.33 -2.69 -18.34
N VAL A 196 1.23 -3.46 -17.27
CA VAL A 196 1.01 -2.99 -15.89
C VAL A 196 2.11 -3.50 -14.98
N THR A 197 2.58 -2.64 -14.09
CA THR A 197 3.31 -3.04 -12.88
C THR A 197 2.33 -3.01 -11.72
N ASN A 198 2.24 -4.07 -10.96
CA ASN A 198 1.36 -4.14 -9.79
C ASN A 198 2.06 -4.72 -8.57
N ASP A 199 1.53 -4.36 -7.43
CA ASP A 199 1.84 -4.94 -6.15
C ASP A 199 0.57 -5.33 -5.39
N ARG A 200 0.72 -6.17 -4.40
CA ARG A 200 -0.32 -6.55 -3.45
C ARG A 200 0.32 -6.94 -2.13
N VAL A 201 -0.32 -6.55 -1.06
CA VAL A 201 0.19 -6.78 0.29
C VAL A 201 -0.96 -7.15 1.22
N GLU A 202 -0.71 -8.09 2.09
CA GLU A 202 -1.58 -8.45 3.19
C GLU A 202 -1.32 -7.54 4.39
N ILE A 203 -2.39 -7.06 4.99
CA ILE A 203 -2.40 -6.31 6.24
C ILE A 203 -2.99 -7.22 7.30
N LEU A 204 -2.16 -7.68 8.20
CA LEU A 204 -2.54 -8.61 9.25
C LEU A 204 -3.48 -7.95 10.25
N GLY A 205 -4.57 -8.65 10.60
CA GLY A 205 -5.38 -8.29 11.75
C GLY A 205 -4.68 -8.69 13.05
N THR A 206 -4.92 -7.93 14.12
CA THR A 206 -4.50 -8.38 15.45
C THR A 206 -5.22 -9.68 15.78
N SER A 207 -4.46 -10.74 16.00
CA SER A 207 -5.02 -11.96 16.55
C SER A 207 -5.76 -11.58 17.86
N SER A 208 -7.06 -11.87 17.93
CA SER A 208 -7.67 -11.94 19.25
C SER A 208 -6.87 -12.99 20.00
N ALA A 209 -6.18 -12.58 21.06
CA ALA A 209 -5.63 -13.56 21.99
C ALA A 209 -6.76 -14.53 22.27
N ASP A 210 -6.52 -15.80 21.93
CA ASP A 210 -7.50 -16.86 22.16
C ASP A 210 -7.70 -16.91 23.69
N THR A 211 -8.72 -16.20 24.16
CA THR A 211 -9.16 -16.29 25.55
C THR A 211 -9.97 -17.57 25.74
N THR A 212 -9.54 -18.66 25.14
CA THR A 212 -9.88 -19.98 25.64
C THR A 212 -9.15 -20.09 26.98
N GLY A 213 -9.79 -19.51 27.98
CA GLY A 213 -9.43 -19.76 29.35
C GLY A 213 -9.33 -21.25 29.53
N GLY A 214 -8.11 -21.71 29.78
CA GLY A 214 -7.91 -23.07 30.22
C GLY A 214 -8.81 -23.27 31.42
N ASP A 215 -9.85 -24.07 31.26
CA ASP A 215 -10.58 -24.63 32.35
C ASP A 215 -9.57 -25.38 33.22
N PHE A 216 -9.12 -24.71 34.26
CA PHE A 216 -8.37 -25.33 35.32
C PHE A 216 -9.33 -26.24 36.07
N PHE A 217 -9.47 -27.48 35.58
CA PHE A 217 -10.12 -28.50 36.35
C PHE A 217 -9.26 -28.80 37.59
N MET A 218 -9.60 -28.18 38.70
CA MET A 218 -9.13 -28.66 39.99
C MET A 218 -9.86 -29.95 40.27
N ILE A 219 -9.15 -31.08 40.15
CA ILE A 219 -9.59 -32.35 40.73
C ILE A 219 -9.21 -32.30 42.20
N MET A 220 -10.24 -32.23 43.05
CA MET A 220 -10.11 -32.48 44.48
C MET A 220 -10.21 -33.97 44.78
#